data_a61bd8105e4fa95f81d63644523a130b
#
_entry.id   a61bd8105e4fa95f81d63644523a130b
#
_cell.length_a   1.000
_cell.length_b   1.000
_cell.length_c   1.000
_cell.angle_alpha   90.00
_cell.angle_beta   90.00
_cell.angle_gamma   90.00
#
_symmetry.space_group_name_H-M   'P 1'
#
loop_
_entity.id
_entity.type
_entity.pdbx_description
1 polymer ?
#
loop_
_entity_poly.entity_id
_entity_poly.type
_entity_poly.pdbx_seq_one_letter_code
_entity_poly.pdbx_strand_id
1 'polypeptide(L)'
;MIIEVAMRTDKGMVREQNEDAIGGDPDLGVLILADGMGGANAGEVASELAVDLLSSHLIVGRSSDSMPDQSSMRMSIETVNQAILELAEQVPEYQGMGTTLVLGVFDNNSIRYAHVGDSRLYRLRQGRLEQLTIDHTLIQEMINLGDFANLEEAMMAGVPTNVLSRALGSQTEIVSDIAESEVEQGDLYLFCSDGLTGMVTDDEMQSILENNNLDLEQRVNELVDFACRCGGVDNISVIIVRPQLSTEQ
;
A
#
# COMPACT_ATOMS: atom_id res chain seq x y z
N MET A 1 6.05 -18.40 -10.87
CA MET A 1 4.68 -18.16 -10.31
C MET A 1 3.94 -17.23 -11.25
N ILE A 2 2.68 -17.49 -11.53
CA ILE A 2 1.79 -16.56 -12.23
C ILE A 2 0.94 -15.88 -11.16
N ILE A 3 0.66 -14.58 -11.32
CA ILE A 3 -0.27 -13.89 -10.44
C ILE A 3 -1.47 -13.39 -11.25
N GLU A 4 -2.66 -13.52 -10.70
CA GLU A 4 -3.88 -12.89 -11.18
C GLU A 4 -4.09 -11.62 -10.35
N VAL A 5 -4.34 -10.50 -11.01
CA VAL A 5 -4.42 -9.18 -10.35
C VAL A 5 -5.69 -8.48 -10.78
N ALA A 6 -6.39 -7.88 -9.83
CA ALA A 6 -7.42 -6.89 -10.09
C ALA A 6 -7.12 -5.65 -9.24
N MET A 7 -7.36 -4.47 -9.80
CA MET A 7 -7.08 -3.22 -9.11
C MET A 7 -8.05 -2.12 -9.50
N ARG A 8 -8.35 -1.22 -8.56
CA ARG A 8 -9.17 -0.03 -8.78
C ARG A 8 -8.75 1.08 -7.82
N THR A 9 -8.73 2.30 -8.33
CA THR A 9 -8.67 3.51 -7.54
C THR A 9 -9.93 4.34 -7.78
N ASP A 10 -10.41 5.04 -6.75
CA ASP A 10 -11.61 5.88 -6.79
C ASP A 10 -11.39 7.12 -5.92
N LYS A 11 -11.81 8.27 -6.40
CA LYS A 11 -11.65 9.52 -5.62
C LYS A 11 -12.48 9.59 -4.33
N GLY A 12 -13.39 8.64 -4.15
CA GLY A 12 -14.37 8.67 -3.07
C GLY A 12 -15.53 9.67 -3.32
N MET A 13 -16.28 9.93 -2.26
CA MET A 13 -17.50 10.73 -2.32
C MET A 13 -17.30 12.19 -1.89
N VAL A 14 -16.17 12.52 -1.25
CA VAL A 14 -15.94 13.83 -0.62
C VAL A 14 -14.80 14.59 -1.29
N ARG A 15 -13.73 13.91 -1.68
CA ARG A 15 -12.55 14.53 -2.30
C ARG A 15 -12.87 15.02 -3.72
N GLU A 16 -12.28 16.14 -4.13
CA GLU A 16 -12.44 16.69 -5.49
C GLU A 16 -11.51 15.97 -6.48
N GLN A 17 -10.34 15.53 -6.01
CA GLN A 17 -9.30 14.88 -6.78
C GLN A 17 -8.93 13.53 -6.17
N ASN A 18 -8.24 12.72 -6.94
CA ASN A 18 -7.67 11.47 -6.48
C ASN A 18 -6.15 11.63 -6.42
N GLU A 19 -5.60 11.61 -5.21
CA GLU A 19 -4.18 11.71 -4.94
C GLU A 19 -3.51 10.34 -4.73
N ASP A 20 -4.31 9.25 -4.77
CA ASP A 20 -3.78 7.88 -4.78
C ASP A 20 -3.25 7.50 -6.16
N ALA A 21 -2.18 6.72 -6.19
CA ALA A 21 -1.67 6.07 -7.39
C ALA A 21 -1.46 4.57 -7.16
N ILE A 22 -1.82 3.77 -8.17
CA ILE A 22 -1.61 2.31 -8.18
C ILE A 22 -0.94 1.91 -9.49
N GLY A 23 -0.05 0.92 -9.44
CA GLY A 23 0.66 0.47 -10.63
C GLY A 23 1.59 -0.71 -10.39
N GLY A 24 2.55 -0.85 -11.29
CA GLY A 24 3.51 -1.95 -11.31
C GLY A 24 3.44 -2.75 -12.60
N ASP A 25 4.00 -3.96 -12.58
CA ASP A 25 3.99 -4.91 -13.69
C ASP A 25 3.57 -6.29 -13.16
N PRO A 26 2.29 -6.68 -13.34
CA PRO A 26 1.79 -7.97 -12.89
C PRO A 26 2.52 -9.15 -13.52
N ASP A 27 2.98 -9.05 -14.77
CA ASP A 27 3.70 -10.13 -15.46
C ASP A 27 5.07 -10.37 -14.80
N LEU A 28 5.65 -9.33 -14.23
CA LEU A 28 6.87 -9.39 -13.43
C LEU A 28 6.58 -9.55 -11.93
N GLY A 29 5.34 -9.61 -11.50
CA GLY A 29 4.95 -9.76 -10.11
C GLY A 29 5.17 -8.52 -9.25
N VAL A 30 5.28 -7.33 -9.83
CA VAL A 30 5.52 -6.07 -9.10
C VAL A 30 4.21 -5.31 -8.97
N LEU A 31 3.79 -5.00 -7.74
CA LEU A 31 2.58 -4.22 -7.43
C LEU A 31 2.94 -3.08 -6.48
N ILE A 32 2.41 -1.90 -6.74
CA ILE A 32 2.71 -0.67 -5.99
C ILE A 32 1.40 0.09 -5.77
N LEU A 33 1.23 0.57 -4.54
CA LEU A 33 0.17 1.49 -4.15
C LEU A 33 0.80 2.63 -3.35
N ALA A 34 0.41 3.86 -3.64
CA ALA A 34 0.89 5.07 -3.01
C ALA A 34 -0.31 6.00 -2.77
N ASP A 35 -0.45 6.51 -1.55
CA ASP A 35 -1.47 7.47 -1.13
C ASP A 35 -0.79 8.82 -0.96
N GLY A 36 -1.15 9.74 -1.84
CA GLY A 36 -0.52 11.04 -1.93
C GLY A 36 -1.09 12.05 -0.95
N MET A 37 -0.22 12.83 -0.32
CA MET A 37 -0.60 13.90 0.58
C MET A 37 0.08 15.22 0.21
N GLY A 38 -0.65 16.32 0.35
CA GLY A 38 -0.12 17.66 0.06
C GLY A 38 -1.22 18.67 -0.17
N GLY A 39 -0.83 19.94 -0.42
CA GLY A 39 -1.77 20.98 -0.85
C GLY A 39 -1.89 21.02 -2.37
N ALA A 40 -3.06 21.38 -2.90
CA ALA A 40 -3.31 21.74 -4.31
C ALA A 40 -2.61 20.84 -5.36
N ASN A 41 -2.99 19.57 -5.47
CA ASN A 41 -2.47 18.56 -6.42
C ASN A 41 -1.04 18.05 -6.13
N ALA A 42 -0.45 18.45 -5.05
CA ALA A 42 0.93 18.05 -4.73
C ALA A 42 1.00 16.56 -4.32
N GLY A 43 -0.05 16.03 -3.68
CA GLY A 43 -0.16 14.62 -3.32
C GLY A 43 -0.21 13.71 -4.55
N GLU A 44 -1.03 14.04 -5.56
CA GLU A 44 -1.12 13.32 -6.84
C GLU A 44 0.25 13.19 -7.51
N VAL A 45 1.01 14.30 -7.56
CA VAL A 45 2.35 14.29 -8.15
C VAL A 45 3.32 13.40 -7.38
N ALA A 46 3.25 13.40 -6.05
CA ALA A 46 4.13 12.58 -5.21
C ALA A 46 3.84 11.09 -5.36
N SER A 47 2.56 10.68 -5.35
CA SER A 47 2.15 9.29 -5.49
C SER A 47 2.42 8.73 -6.89
N GLU A 48 2.11 9.49 -7.95
CA GLU A 48 2.42 9.11 -9.32
C GLU A 48 3.93 8.95 -9.54
N LEU A 49 4.73 9.93 -9.07
CA LEU A 49 6.19 9.87 -9.17
C LEU A 49 6.75 8.64 -8.45
N ALA A 50 6.21 8.30 -7.27
CA ALA A 50 6.64 7.12 -6.52
C ALA A 50 6.34 5.83 -7.29
N VAL A 51 5.13 5.68 -7.82
CA VAL A 51 4.73 4.50 -8.59
C VAL A 51 5.56 4.36 -9.87
N ASP A 52 5.76 5.43 -10.63
CA ASP A 52 6.49 5.42 -11.89
C ASP A 52 7.97 5.08 -11.72
N LEU A 53 8.64 5.74 -10.76
CA LEU A 53 10.06 5.50 -10.52
C LEU A 53 10.31 4.11 -9.94
N LEU A 54 9.51 3.66 -8.96
CA LEU A 54 9.67 2.31 -8.41
C LEU A 54 9.40 1.24 -9.45
N SER A 55 8.35 1.40 -10.26
CA SER A 55 8.08 0.50 -11.39
C SER A 55 9.29 0.42 -12.32
N SER A 56 9.84 1.57 -12.73
CA SER A 56 11.00 1.61 -13.61
C SER A 56 12.25 0.96 -13.00
N HIS A 57 12.56 1.25 -11.73
CA HIS A 57 13.74 0.71 -11.06
C HIS A 57 13.65 -0.80 -10.86
N LEU A 58 12.49 -1.30 -10.46
CA LEU A 58 12.29 -2.71 -10.17
C LEU A 58 12.15 -3.56 -11.43
N ILE A 59 11.58 -3.02 -12.50
CA ILE A 59 11.45 -3.69 -13.80
C ILE A 59 12.82 -3.78 -14.50
N VAL A 60 13.59 -2.69 -14.56
CA VAL A 60 14.92 -2.68 -15.17
C VAL A 60 15.89 -3.57 -14.40
N GLY A 61 15.78 -3.62 -13.08
CA GLY A 61 16.58 -4.51 -12.22
C GLY A 61 16.26 -6.00 -12.41
N ARG A 62 15.11 -6.35 -12.99
CA ARG A 62 14.65 -7.74 -13.25
C ARG A 62 15.12 -8.36 -14.58
N SER A 63 16.05 -7.76 -15.29
CA SER A 63 16.74 -8.43 -16.42
C SER A 63 17.53 -9.69 -16.02
N SER A 64 17.66 -9.97 -14.73
CA SER A 64 18.10 -11.24 -14.14
C SER A 64 16.90 -11.96 -13.50
N ASP A 65 16.79 -13.27 -13.67
CA ASP A 65 15.73 -14.15 -13.14
C ASP A 65 15.61 -14.20 -11.59
N SER A 66 15.90 -13.10 -10.89
CA SER A 66 15.89 -13.06 -9.42
C SER A 66 15.11 -11.87 -8.88
N MET A 67 14.34 -12.13 -7.81
CA MET A 67 13.69 -11.10 -6.99
C MET A 67 14.72 -10.07 -6.50
N PRO A 68 14.45 -8.76 -6.56
CA PRO A 68 15.33 -7.75 -5.97
C PRO A 68 15.54 -8.04 -4.49
N ASP A 69 16.76 -8.02 -4.02
CA ASP A 69 17.06 -8.20 -2.60
C ASP A 69 16.59 -7.00 -1.76
N GLN A 70 16.59 -7.16 -0.44
CA GLN A 70 16.14 -6.09 0.47
C GLN A 70 16.96 -4.81 0.31
N SER A 71 18.25 -4.92 0.01
CA SER A 71 19.14 -3.77 -0.18
C SER A 71 18.78 -2.99 -1.43
N SER A 72 18.51 -3.70 -2.53
CA SER A 72 18.07 -3.10 -3.80
C SER A 72 16.70 -2.42 -3.66
N MET A 73 15.76 -3.05 -2.95
CA MET A 73 14.45 -2.43 -2.68
C MET A 73 14.59 -1.16 -1.84
N ARG A 74 15.40 -1.22 -0.77
CA ARG A 74 15.67 -0.05 0.08
C ARG A 74 16.28 1.09 -0.72
N MET A 75 17.31 0.81 -1.51
CA MET A 75 17.97 1.81 -2.36
C MET A 75 16.99 2.44 -3.36
N SER A 76 16.10 1.66 -3.95
CA SER A 76 15.06 2.19 -4.86
C SER A 76 14.10 3.12 -4.12
N ILE A 77 13.65 2.76 -2.92
CA ILE A 77 12.76 3.59 -2.09
C ILE A 77 13.46 4.89 -1.67
N GLU A 78 14.72 4.83 -1.24
CA GLU A 78 15.53 6.01 -0.89
C GLU A 78 15.73 6.95 -2.08
N THR A 79 15.97 6.38 -3.27
CA THR A 79 16.10 7.16 -4.52
C THR A 79 14.81 7.88 -4.86
N VAL A 80 13.67 7.23 -4.71
CA VAL A 80 12.36 7.83 -4.94
C VAL A 80 12.06 8.92 -3.91
N ASN A 81 12.35 8.67 -2.63
CA ASN A 81 12.22 9.69 -1.58
C ASN A 81 13.02 10.94 -1.92
N GLN A 82 14.26 10.78 -2.36
CA GLN A 82 15.12 11.90 -2.76
C GLN A 82 14.54 12.64 -3.97
N ALA A 83 14.00 11.94 -4.97
CA ALA A 83 13.39 12.56 -6.15
C ALA A 83 12.16 13.41 -5.79
N ILE A 84 11.31 12.93 -4.85
CA ILE A 84 10.15 13.69 -4.35
C ILE A 84 10.62 14.95 -3.63
N LEU A 85 11.62 14.86 -2.77
CA LEU A 85 12.19 16.03 -2.05
C LEU A 85 12.77 17.05 -3.01
N GLU A 86 13.57 16.62 -4.00
CA GLU A 86 14.18 17.50 -5.00
C GLU A 86 13.12 18.23 -5.84
N LEU A 87 12.05 17.53 -6.24
CA LEU A 87 10.96 18.15 -6.99
C LEU A 87 10.20 19.17 -6.13
N ALA A 88 9.95 18.86 -4.85
CA ALA A 88 9.31 19.77 -3.92
C ALA A 88 10.14 21.04 -3.64
N GLU A 89 11.49 20.94 -3.68
CA GLU A 89 12.37 22.09 -3.55
C GLU A 89 12.41 22.95 -4.82
N GLN A 90 12.28 22.34 -6.00
CA GLN A 90 12.35 23.06 -7.29
C GLN A 90 11.05 23.75 -7.65
N VAL A 91 9.90 23.23 -7.20
CA VAL A 91 8.56 23.71 -7.56
C VAL A 91 7.82 24.16 -6.31
N PRO A 92 7.68 25.47 -6.05
CA PRO A 92 7.08 25.98 -4.82
C PRO A 92 5.66 25.47 -4.53
N GLU A 93 4.90 25.16 -5.60
CA GLU A 93 3.54 24.63 -5.51
C GLU A 93 3.50 23.20 -4.93
N TYR A 94 4.64 22.48 -4.97
CA TYR A 94 4.78 21.11 -4.47
C TYR A 94 5.43 21.06 -3.08
N GLN A 95 5.65 22.21 -2.46
CA GLN A 95 6.25 22.25 -1.14
C GLN A 95 5.42 21.47 -0.11
N GLY A 96 6.07 20.51 0.57
CA GLY A 96 5.45 19.66 1.57
C GLY A 96 4.62 18.50 1.00
N MET A 97 4.75 18.21 -0.30
CA MET A 97 4.19 16.98 -0.87
C MET A 97 4.87 15.74 -0.30
N GLY A 98 4.12 14.67 -0.23
CA GLY A 98 4.61 13.37 0.18
C GLY A 98 3.65 12.28 -0.23
N THR A 99 4.02 11.04 0.03
CA THR A 99 3.14 9.90 -0.24
C THR A 99 3.48 8.73 0.67
N THR A 100 2.49 7.90 0.96
CA THR A 100 2.71 6.57 1.49
C THR A 100 3.29 5.66 0.41
N LEU A 101 3.64 4.45 0.78
CA LEU A 101 4.04 3.39 -0.12
C LEU A 101 3.67 2.03 0.44
N VAL A 102 3.05 1.20 -0.38
CA VAL A 102 3.04 -0.26 -0.21
C VAL A 102 3.48 -0.91 -1.52
N LEU A 103 4.56 -1.67 -1.43
CA LEU A 103 5.20 -2.35 -2.55
C LEU A 103 5.24 -3.86 -2.29
N GLY A 104 4.83 -4.67 -3.27
CA GLY A 104 4.98 -6.13 -3.25
C GLY A 104 5.66 -6.64 -4.51
N VAL A 105 6.60 -7.54 -4.33
CA VAL A 105 7.27 -8.27 -5.41
C VAL A 105 7.08 -9.76 -5.19
N PHE A 106 6.32 -10.38 -6.09
CA PHE A 106 6.04 -11.81 -6.08
C PHE A 106 7.05 -12.54 -6.96
N ASP A 107 7.66 -13.61 -6.43
CA ASP A 107 8.58 -14.44 -7.17
C ASP A 107 8.62 -15.86 -6.60
N ASN A 108 8.66 -16.87 -7.50
CA ASN A 108 8.64 -18.28 -7.13
C ASN A 108 7.52 -18.61 -6.12
N ASN A 109 7.87 -18.79 -4.83
CA ASN A 109 6.96 -19.13 -3.76
C ASN A 109 7.02 -18.11 -2.63
N SER A 110 7.44 -16.89 -2.92
CA SER A 110 7.51 -15.83 -1.89
C SER A 110 7.00 -14.49 -2.40
N ILE A 111 6.64 -13.65 -1.46
CA ILE A 111 6.43 -12.22 -1.64
C ILE A 111 7.46 -11.49 -0.79
N ARG A 112 8.20 -10.56 -1.39
CA ARG A 112 8.93 -9.53 -0.65
C ARG A 112 8.14 -8.24 -0.72
N TYR A 113 7.90 -7.62 0.42
CA TYR A 113 7.11 -6.41 0.48
C TYR A 113 7.82 -5.34 1.30
N ALA A 114 7.52 -4.10 0.97
CA ALA A 114 7.99 -2.92 1.69
C ALA A 114 6.86 -1.93 1.89
N HIS A 115 6.91 -1.15 2.97
CA HIS A 115 5.97 -0.06 3.16
C HIS A 115 6.59 1.14 3.87
N VAL A 116 5.96 2.30 3.65
CA VAL A 116 6.15 3.56 4.36
C VAL A 116 4.77 4.22 4.47
N GLY A 117 4.36 4.60 5.68
CA GLY A 117 3.04 5.19 5.91
C GLY A 117 2.03 4.21 6.49
N ASP A 118 0.75 4.45 6.28
CA ASP A 118 -0.39 3.72 6.82
C ASP A 118 -1.27 3.06 5.76
N SER A 119 -0.87 3.11 4.49
CA SER A 119 -1.38 2.19 3.48
C SER A 119 -0.92 0.77 3.82
N ARG A 120 -1.80 -0.21 3.62
CA ARG A 120 -1.63 -1.54 4.21
C ARG A 120 -1.53 -2.65 3.18
N LEU A 121 -0.82 -3.72 3.58
CA LEU A 121 -0.83 -5.02 2.93
C LEU A 121 -1.45 -6.04 3.88
N TYR A 122 -2.45 -6.76 3.38
CA TYR A 122 -3.06 -7.88 4.07
C TYR A 122 -2.83 -9.18 3.30
N ARG A 123 -2.89 -10.30 4.03
CA ARG A 123 -2.96 -11.66 3.48
C ARG A 123 -4.18 -12.37 4.00
N LEU A 124 -5.02 -12.90 3.11
CA LEU A 124 -6.06 -13.86 3.45
C LEU A 124 -5.52 -15.26 3.20
N ARG A 125 -5.38 -16.05 4.26
CA ARG A 125 -4.93 -17.44 4.23
C ARG A 125 -5.83 -18.30 5.11
N GLN A 126 -6.35 -19.39 4.57
CA GLN A 126 -7.17 -20.37 5.31
C GLN A 126 -8.33 -19.73 6.11
N GLY A 127 -8.99 -18.74 5.51
CA GLY A 127 -10.12 -18.05 6.14
C GLY A 127 -9.73 -17.07 7.25
N ARG A 128 -8.51 -16.56 7.26
CA ARG A 128 -8.04 -15.53 8.18
C ARG A 128 -7.38 -14.39 7.42
N LEU A 129 -7.91 -13.21 7.60
CA LEU A 129 -7.28 -11.98 7.13
C LEU A 129 -6.25 -11.52 8.17
N GLU A 130 -5.04 -11.23 7.70
CA GLU A 130 -3.91 -10.81 8.54
C GLU A 130 -3.26 -9.59 7.92
N GLN A 131 -3.14 -8.51 8.67
CA GLN A 131 -2.35 -7.35 8.27
C GLN A 131 -0.85 -7.69 8.38
N LEU A 132 -0.11 -7.56 7.27
CA LEU A 132 1.33 -7.84 7.21
C LEU A 132 2.19 -6.60 7.47
N THR A 133 1.66 -5.40 7.26
CA THR A 133 2.30 -4.11 7.54
C THR A 133 1.95 -3.62 8.94
N ILE A 134 2.77 -2.73 9.49
CA ILE A 134 2.47 -2.01 10.75
C ILE A 134 2.45 -0.53 10.39
N ASP A 135 1.34 0.14 10.64
CA ASP A 135 1.14 1.53 10.25
C ASP A 135 2.21 2.45 10.85
N HIS A 136 2.78 3.33 10.04
CA HIS A 136 3.67 4.39 10.49
C HIS A 136 2.86 5.63 10.86
N THR A 137 2.15 5.55 11.98
CA THR A 137 1.34 6.64 12.53
C THR A 137 1.83 7.00 13.94
N LEU A 138 1.57 8.23 14.36
CA LEU A 138 1.89 8.68 15.70
C LEU A 138 1.28 7.78 16.78
N ILE A 139 0.00 7.40 16.59
CA ILE A 139 -0.70 6.55 17.54
C ILE A 139 -0.07 5.16 17.64
N GLN A 140 0.35 4.58 16.52
CA GLN A 140 1.00 3.28 16.50
C GLN A 140 2.40 3.34 17.15
N GLU A 141 3.14 4.43 16.94
CA GLU A 141 4.44 4.62 17.62
C GLU A 141 4.28 4.70 19.13
N MET A 142 3.29 5.44 19.63
CA MET A 142 3.01 5.53 21.06
C MET A 142 2.62 4.17 21.67
N ILE A 143 1.87 3.33 20.92
CA ILE A 143 1.57 1.96 21.33
C ILE A 143 2.85 1.11 21.38
N ASN A 144 3.70 1.20 20.36
CA ASN A 144 4.97 0.46 20.30
C ASN A 144 5.94 0.84 21.42
N LEU A 145 5.92 2.11 21.86
CA LEU A 145 6.70 2.61 23.01
C LEU A 145 6.12 2.19 24.36
N GLY A 146 4.88 1.67 24.38
CA GLY A 146 4.20 1.24 25.60
C GLY A 146 3.49 2.37 26.35
N ASP A 147 3.30 3.54 25.71
CA ASP A 147 2.52 4.65 26.27
C ASP A 147 1.03 4.30 26.38
N PHE A 148 0.54 3.43 25.48
CA PHE A 148 -0.82 2.88 25.48
C PHE A 148 -0.76 1.37 25.22
N ALA A 149 -1.70 0.64 25.82
CA ALA A 149 -1.78 -0.82 25.66
C ALA A 149 -2.34 -1.24 24.29
N ASN A 150 -3.16 -0.41 23.67
CA ASN A 150 -3.81 -0.68 22.39
C ASN A 150 -4.36 0.61 21.75
N LEU A 151 -4.86 0.47 20.52
CA LEU A 151 -5.43 1.56 19.73
C LEU A 151 -6.64 2.23 20.43
N GLU A 152 -7.52 1.44 21.04
CA GLU A 152 -8.73 1.94 21.71
C GLU A 152 -8.37 2.87 22.88
N GLU A 153 -7.41 2.49 23.71
CA GLU A 153 -6.93 3.31 24.83
C GLU A 153 -6.32 4.63 24.34
N ALA A 154 -5.50 4.59 23.29
CA ALA A 154 -4.88 5.78 22.71
C ALA A 154 -5.92 6.73 22.10
N MET A 155 -6.92 6.19 21.40
CA MET A 155 -8.04 6.97 20.85
C MET A 155 -8.88 7.62 21.96
N MET A 156 -9.17 6.90 23.05
CA MET A 156 -9.88 7.47 24.22
C MET A 156 -9.08 8.59 24.90
N ALA A 157 -7.76 8.53 24.84
CA ALA A 157 -6.89 9.60 25.29
C ALA A 157 -6.81 10.80 24.35
N GLY A 158 -7.45 10.73 23.17
CA GLY A 158 -7.51 11.81 22.16
C GLY A 158 -6.30 11.86 21.24
N VAL A 159 -5.53 10.78 21.11
CA VAL A 159 -4.43 10.71 20.14
C VAL A 159 -5.03 10.63 18.73
N PRO A 160 -4.62 11.50 17.79
CA PRO A 160 -5.13 11.45 16.42
C PRO A 160 -4.65 10.17 15.71
N THR A 161 -5.54 9.56 14.92
CA THR A 161 -5.29 8.29 14.23
C THR A 161 -4.64 8.47 12.85
N ASN A 162 -4.77 9.66 12.26
CA ASN A 162 -4.39 9.97 10.87
C ASN A 162 -3.12 10.82 10.76
N VAL A 163 -2.27 10.84 11.79
CA VAL A 163 -1.00 11.57 11.75
C VAL A 163 0.11 10.59 11.40
N LEU A 164 0.62 10.69 10.17
CA LEU A 164 1.75 9.90 9.72
C LEU A 164 3.04 10.28 10.46
N SER A 165 3.80 9.30 10.87
CA SER A 165 5.14 9.46 11.42
C SER A 165 6.22 9.29 10.35
N ARG A 166 5.89 8.62 9.23
CA ARG A 166 6.78 8.41 8.09
C ARG A 166 5.99 8.49 6.79
N ALA A 167 6.56 9.24 5.80
CA ALA A 167 6.06 9.28 4.43
C ALA A 167 7.22 9.64 3.49
N LEU A 168 7.19 9.17 2.25
CA LEU A 168 8.14 9.58 1.22
C LEU A 168 7.96 11.07 0.93
N GLY A 169 9.07 11.79 0.74
CA GLY A 169 9.08 13.24 0.53
C GLY A 169 8.98 14.08 1.81
N SER A 170 8.79 13.46 3.00
CA SER A 170 8.66 14.20 4.25
C SER A 170 9.98 14.37 5.02
N GLN A 171 10.95 13.49 4.82
CA GLN A 171 12.22 13.45 5.54
C GLN A 171 13.36 13.07 4.60
N THR A 172 14.56 13.64 4.84
CA THR A 172 15.75 13.35 4.03
C THR A 172 16.18 11.88 4.17
N GLU A 173 16.15 11.36 5.39
CA GLU A 173 16.40 9.94 5.67
C GLU A 173 15.09 9.23 5.92
N ILE A 174 14.74 8.28 5.06
CA ILE A 174 13.52 7.48 5.19
C ILE A 174 13.85 6.06 5.63
N VAL A 175 13.11 5.56 6.60
CA VAL A 175 13.21 4.17 7.04
C VAL A 175 11.99 3.42 6.52
N SER A 176 12.19 2.59 5.51
CA SER A 176 11.19 1.66 5.01
C SER A 176 11.26 0.33 5.73
N ASP A 177 10.11 -0.23 6.11
CA ASP A 177 10.03 -1.59 6.61
C ASP A 177 9.95 -2.56 5.44
N ILE A 178 10.84 -3.55 5.43
CA ILE A 178 10.93 -4.55 4.35
C ILE A 178 10.91 -5.94 4.97
N ALA A 179 10.01 -6.79 4.48
CA ALA A 179 9.89 -8.16 4.94
C ALA A 179 9.67 -9.12 3.76
N GLU A 180 9.79 -10.41 4.05
CA GLU A 180 9.53 -11.50 3.11
C GLU A 180 8.64 -12.54 3.77
N SER A 181 7.72 -13.11 3.00
CA SER A 181 6.82 -14.17 3.43
C SER A 181 6.67 -15.22 2.35
N GLU A 182 6.54 -16.48 2.76
CA GLU A 182 6.17 -17.57 1.86
C GLU A 182 4.73 -17.38 1.37
N VAL A 183 4.51 -17.73 0.10
CA VAL A 183 3.19 -17.76 -0.56
C VAL A 183 2.71 -19.21 -0.58
N GLU A 184 1.46 -19.43 -0.14
CA GLU A 184 0.80 -20.73 -0.19
C GLU A 184 -0.32 -20.74 -1.25
N GLN A 185 -0.63 -21.93 -1.74
CA GLN A 185 -1.76 -22.09 -2.68
C GLN A 185 -3.07 -21.68 -2.01
N GLY A 186 -3.79 -20.76 -2.65
CA GLY A 186 -5.06 -20.24 -2.15
C GLY A 186 -4.96 -18.94 -1.39
N ASP A 187 -3.75 -18.41 -1.18
CA ASP A 187 -3.58 -17.07 -0.63
C ASP A 187 -4.22 -16.00 -1.51
N LEU A 188 -4.76 -14.97 -0.86
CA LEU A 188 -5.06 -13.68 -1.48
C LEU A 188 -4.30 -12.59 -0.74
N TYR A 189 -3.76 -11.64 -1.49
CA TYR A 189 -3.13 -10.45 -0.95
C TYR A 189 -3.96 -9.22 -1.31
N LEU A 190 -4.15 -8.33 -0.35
CA LEU A 190 -4.87 -7.07 -0.51
C LEU A 190 -3.94 -5.92 -0.15
N PHE A 191 -3.67 -5.04 -1.11
CA PHE A 191 -3.04 -3.74 -0.90
C PHE A 191 -4.15 -2.69 -0.88
N CYS A 192 -4.10 -1.76 0.05
CA CYS A 192 -5.11 -0.70 0.11
C CYS A 192 -4.58 0.59 0.75
N SER A 193 -5.14 1.73 0.36
CA SER A 193 -4.97 3.00 1.05
C SER A 193 -5.86 3.09 2.30
N ASP A 194 -5.65 4.10 3.11
CA ASP A 194 -6.39 4.35 4.35
C ASP A 194 -7.88 4.66 4.10
N GLY A 195 -8.23 5.18 2.90
CA GLY A 195 -9.61 5.39 2.49
C GLY A 195 -10.46 4.12 2.44
N LEU A 196 -9.84 2.93 2.28
CA LEU A 196 -10.54 1.67 2.48
C LEU A 196 -10.67 1.35 3.97
N THR A 197 -9.58 1.31 4.70
CA THR A 197 -9.54 0.82 6.10
C THR A 197 -10.15 1.80 7.09
N GLY A 198 -10.28 3.07 6.72
CA GLY A 198 -11.04 4.08 7.47
C GLY A 198 -12.56 3.90 7.35
N MET A 199 -13.04 3.19 6.33
CA MET A 199 -14.48 2.99 6.05
C MET A 199 -14.95 1.56 6.24
N VAL A 200 -14.08 0.57 6.10
CA VAL A 200 -14.42 -0.87 6.06
C VAL A 200 -13.59 -1.60 7.11
N THR A 201 -14.24 -2.36 7.96
CA THR A 201 -13.56 -3.15 8.99
C THR A 201 -12.87 -4.39 8.41
N ASP A 202 -11.90 -4.94 9.13
CA ASP A 202 -11.19 -6.16 8.73
C ASP A 202 -12.15 -7.34 8.51
N ASP A 203 -13.18 -7.49 9.35
CA ASP A 203 -14.20 -8.56 9.22
C ASP A 203 -15.03 -8.40 7.94
N GLU A 204 -15.39 -7.16 7.58
CA GLU A 204 -16.13 -6.87 6.36
C GLU A 204 -15.25 -7.09 5.12
N MET A 205 -13.99 -6.64 5.15
CA MET A 205 -13.02 -6.92 4.08
C MET A 205 -12.83 -8.42 3.90
N GLN A 206 -12.65 -9.17 4.99
CA GLN A 206 -12.51 -10.62 4.94
C GLN A 206 -13.73 -11.28 4.30
N SER A 207 -14.95 -10.87 4.70
CA SER A 207 -16.20 -11.42 4.15
C SER A 207 -16.31 -11.23 2.63
N ILE A 208 -15.89 -10.07 2.12
CA ILE A 208 -15.89 -9.79 0.68
C ILE A 208 -14.80 -10.63 -0.03
N LEU A 209 -13.61 -10.71 0.54
CA LEU A 209 -12.50 -11.48 -0.02
C LEU A 209 -12.76 -12.98 -0.07
N GLU A 210 -13.52 -13.53 0.89
CA GLU A 210 -13.90 -14.95 0.96
C GLU A 210 -15.09 -15.31 0.07
N ASN A 211 -15.80 -14.34 -0.50
CA ASN A 211 -16.98 -14.61 -1.30
C ASN A 211 -16.62 -15.28 -2.62
N ASN A 212 -16.75 -16.61 -2.67
CA ASN A 212 -16.42 -17.42 -3.83
C ASN A 212 -17.38 -17.25 -5.03
N ASN A 213 -18.48 -16.50 -4.88
CA ASN A 213 -19.36 -16.16 -6.01
C ASN A 213 -18.84 -14.94 -6.80
N LEU A 214 -17.81 -14.26 -6.30
CA LEU A 214 -17.20 -13.09 -6.93
C LEU A 214 -15.82 -13.48 -7.50
N ASP A 215 -15.53 -13.04 -8.73
CA ASP A 215 -14.17 -13.02 -9.25
C ASP A 215 -13.33 -11.89 -8.61
N LEU A 216 -12.04 -11.77 -8.95
CA LEU A 216 -11.18 -10.75 -8.33
C LEU A 216 -11.63 -9.33 -8.64
N GLU A 217 -12.06 -9.08 -9.87
CA GLU A 217 -12.50 -7.76 -10.31
C GLU A 217 -13.79 -7.34 -9.57
N GLN A 218 -14.71 -8.28 -9.39
CA GLN A 218 -15.92 -8.05 -8.61
C GLN A 218 -15.63 -7.80 -7.12
N ARG A 219 -14.63 -8.49 -6.54
CA ARG A 219 -14.22 -8.25 -5.14
C ARG A 219 -13.61 -6.87 -4.96
N VAL A 220 -12.74 -6.44 -5.87
CA VAL A 220 -12.18 -5.08 -5.88
C VAL A 220 -13.30 -4.04 -5.97
N ASN A 221 -14.21 -4.23 -6.91
CA ASN A 221 -15.34 -3.32 -7.08
C ASN A 221 -16.24 -3.27 -5.83
N GLU A 222 -16.54 -4.42 -5.22
CA GLU A 222 -17.36 -4.47 -4.01
C GLU A 222 -16.67 -3.79 -2.81
N LEU A 223 -15.35 -3.95 -2.63
CA LEU A 223 -14.61 -3.25 -1.58
C LEU A 223 -14.68 -1.74 -1.73
N VAL A 224 -14.39 -1.24 -2.94
CA VAL A 224 -14.41 0.21 -3.22
C VAL A 224 -15.82 0.77 -3.10
N ASP A 225 -16.82 0.10 -3.71
CA ASP A 225 -18.21 0.54 -3.64
C ASP A 225 -18.76 0.48 -2.20
N PHE A 226 -18.32 -0.49 -1.39
CA PHE A 226 -18.72 -0.59 0.01
C PHE A 226 -18.13 0.57 0.82
N ALA A 227 -16.85 0.89 0.65
CA ALA A 227 -16.24 2.05 1.28
C ALA A 227 -16.92 3.36 0.88
N CYS A 228 -17.28 3.53 -0.40
CA CYS A 228 -18.07 4.68 -0.87
C CYS A 228 -19.44 4.74 -0.20
N ARG A 229 -20.14 3.60 -0.04
CA ARG A 229 -21.44 3.55 0.68
C ARG A 229 -21.31 3.87 2.16
N CYS A 230 -20.17 3.56 2.77
CA CYS A 230 -19.86 3.91 4.18
C CYS A 230 -19.47 5.37 4.37
N GLY A 231 -19.38 6.14 3.29
CA GLY A 231 -19.10 7.58 3.35
C GLY A 231 -18.06 8.05 2.33
N GLY A 232 -17.07 7.19 1.98
CA GLY A 232 -16.06 7.49 1.00
C GLY A 232 -15.35 8.84 1.23
N VAL A 233 -14.93 9.10 2.47
CA VAL A 233 -14.43 10.41 2.88
C VAL A 233 -13.07 10.74 2.30
N ASP A 234 -12.34 9.71 1.84
CA ASP A 234 -11.03 9.83 1.20
C ASP A 234 -10.96 9.12 -0.14
N ASN A 235 -9.82 9.23 -0.82
CA ASN A 235 -9.46 8.45 -1.99
C ASN A 235 -9.35 6.96 -1.57
N ILE A 236 -9.81 6.05 -2.40
CA ILE A 236 -9.90 4.62 -2.09
C ILE A 236 -9.18 3.84 -3.16
N SER A 237 -8.07 3.21 -2.81
CA SER A 237 -7.29 2.39 -3.73
C SER A 237 -7.14 0.97 -3.21
N VAL A 238 -7.33 0.01 -4.11
CA VAL A 238 -7.35 -1.42 -3.83
C VAL A 238 -6.63 -2.19 -4.93
N ILE A 239 -5.72 -3.09 -4.55
CA ILE A 239 -5.16 -4.11 -5.43
C ILE A 239 -5.36 -5.47 -4.76
N ILE A 240 -5.98 -6.43 -5.46
CA ILE A 240 -6.06 -7.83 -5.01
C ILE A 240 -5.20 -8.68 -5.91
N VAL A 241 -4.38 -9.52 -5.27
CA VAL A 241 -3.47 -10.47 -5.96
C VAL A 241 -3.81 -11.89 -5.55
N ARG A 242 -3.98 -12.77 -6.52
CA ARG A 242 -4.11 -14.22 -6.35
C ARG A 242 -2.90 -14.91 -6.98
N PRO A 243 -1.91 -15.33 -6.18
CA PRO A 243 -0.80 -16.13 -6.69
C PRO A 243 -1.26 -17.53 -7.12
N GLN A 244 -0.72 -17.99 -8.25
CA GLN A 244 -0.91 -19.35 -8.75
C GLN A 244 0.44 -20.05 -8.73
N LEU A 245 0.62 -20.95 -7.77
CA LEU A 245 1.85 -21.72 -7.67
C LEU A 245 1.86 -22.79 -8.77
N SER A 246 2.99 -22.92 -9.47
CA SER A 246 3.15 -24.03 -10.41
C SER A 246 3.16 -25.34 -9.62
N THR A 247 2.19 -26.20 -9.84
CA THR A 247 2.27 -27.59 -9.39
C THR A 247 3.40 -28.24 -10.18
N GLU A 248 4.59 -28.39 -9.55
CA GLU A 248 5.59 -29.28 -10.11
C GLU A 248 4.98 -30.68 -10.21
N GLN A 249 4.93 -31.20 -11.42
CA GLN A 249 4.60 -32.61 -11.69
C GLN A 249 5.83 -33.49 -11.50
#